data_16e6d12595ea1d0c477ee505818bf2ea
#
_entry.id   16e6d12595ea1d0c477ee505818bf2ea
#
_cell.length_a   1.000
_cell.length_b   1.000
_cell.length_c   1.000
_cell.angle_alpha   90.00
_cell.angle_beta   90.00
_cell.angle_gamma   90.00
#
_symmetry.space_group_name_H-M   'P 1'
#
loop_
_entity.id
_entity.type
_entity.pdbx_description
1 polymer ?
#
loop_
_entity_poly.entity_id
_entity_poly.type
_entity_poly.pdbx_seq_one_letter_code
_entity_poly.pdbx_strand_id
1 'polypeptide(L)'
;MPDNKPGLIIDQTGLTDNSSGVSAGRILWSDIADISVIEIHRQKLIMLQVTNPQDYIDKQKSEFKRKMMQMNYKVYGTPLSITSNGLHISFDELLSTLTDKLKEARH
;
A
#
# COMPACT_ATOMS: atom_id res chain seq x y z
N MET A 1 -17.70 -6.94 15.20
CA MET A 1 -17.65 -6.62 14.73
C MET A 1 -17.59 -6.42 13.60
N PRO A 2 -17.89 -6.48 13.39
CA PRO A 2 -18.25 -6.23 12.08
C PRO A 2 -17.24 -5.60 11.23
N ASP A 3 -16.27 -5.08 11.74
CA ASP A 3 -15.35 -4.27 10.95
C ASP A 3 -14.16 -5.02 10.46
N ASN A 4 -14.30 -6.32 10.31
CA ASN A 4 -13.26 -7.15 9.74
C ASN A 4 -13.36 -7.25 8.24
N LYS A 5 -14.02 -6.29 7.61
CA LYS A 5 -14.10 -6.29 6.15
C LYS A 5 -12.75 -5.97 5.56
N PRO A 6 -12.32 -6.72 4.53
CA PRO A 6 -11.13 -6.35 3.78
C PRO A 6 -11.36 -4.97 3.18
N GLY A 7 -10.34 -4.17 3.13
CA GLY A 7 -10.49 -2.86 2.56
C GLY A 7 -9.31 -1.95 2.88
N LEU A 8 -9.53 -0.70 2.57
CA LEU A 8 -8.53 0.34 2.73
C LEU A 8 -9.13 1.47 3.55
N ILE A 9 -8.44 1.85 4.62
CA ILE A 9 -8.85 2.95 5.48
C ILE A 9 -7.83 4.06 5.34
N ILE A 10 -8.28 5.26 5.00
CA ILE A 10 -7.41 6.41 4.79
C ILE A 10 -7.73 7.45 5.84
N ASP A 11 -6.71 7.96 6.54
CA ASP A 11 -6.89 8.98 7.55
C ASP A 11 -5.76 10.03 7.47
N GLN A 12 -5.70 10.94 8.44
CA GLN A 12 -4.76 12.04 8.40
C GLN A 12 -3.30 11.62 8.52
N THR A 13 -3.02 10.54 9.21
CA THR A 13 -1.63 10.13 9.46
C THR A 13 -1.14 9.05 8.53
N GLY A 14 -2.04 8.37 7.84
CA GLY A 14 -1.64 7.32 6.93
C GLY A 14 -2.82 6.54 6.40
N LEU A 15 -2.53 5.33 5.98
CA LEU A 15 -3.57 4.42 5.50
C LEU A 15 -3.36 3.04 6.09
N THR A 16 -4.45 2.30 6.19
CA THR A 16 -4.40 0.92 6.65
C THR A 16 -4.92 0.05 5.53
N ASP A 17 -4.08 -0.86 5.05
CA ASP A 17 -4.41 -1.74 3.94
C ASP A 17 -4.68 -3.14 4.45
N ASN A 18 -5.95 -3.54 4.40
CA ASN A 18 -6.40 -4.88 4.76
C ASN A 18 -7.00 -5.58 3.56
N SER A 19 -6.64 -5.16 2.35
CA SER A 19 -7.29 -5.62 1.13
C SER A 19 -6.86 -7.02 0.69
N SER A 20 -5.74 -7.52 1.19
CA SER A 20 -5.29 -8.86 0.83
C SER A 20 -4.46 -9.47 1.94
N GLY A 21 -4.15 -10.78 1.78
CA GLY A 21 -3.35 -11.49 2.76
C GLY A 21 -1.89 -11.06 2.81
N VAL A 22 -1.42 -10.33 1.80
CA VAL A 22 -0.04 -9.81 1.76
C VAL A 22 0.02 -8.31 1.97
N SER A 23 -1.07 -7.72 2.49
CA SER A 23 -1.14 -6.30 2.77
C SER A 23 -0.22 -5.92 3.93
N ALA A 24 0.35 -4.73 3.84
CA ALA A 24 1.30 -4.25 4.85
C ALA A 24 0.63 -3.80 6.15
N GLY A 25 -0.67 -3.57 6.13
CA GLY A 25 -1.37 -3.00 7.28
C GLY A 25 -1.20 -1.49 7.31
N ARG A 26 -0.68 -0.96 8.38
CA ARG A 26 -0.56 0.49 8.55
C ARG A 26 0.64 1.07 7.81
N ILE A 27 0.40 2.10 7.01
CA ILE A 27 1.45 2.81 6.26
C ILE A 27 1.28 4.32 6.54
N LEU A 28 2.36 4.96 6.97
CA LEU A 28 2.32 6.38 7.32
C LEU A 28 2.64 7.25 6.11
N TRP A 29 1.89 8.36 5.95
CA TRP A 29 2.19 9.31 4.87
C TRP A 29 3.62 9.83 4.96
N SER A 30 4.13 10.01 6.17
CA SER A 30 5.47 10.54 6.39
C SER A 30 6.55 9.60 5.85
N ASP A 31 6.25 8.33 5.71
CA ASP A 31 7.21 7.35 5.16
C ASP A 31 7.15 7.26 3.65
N ILE A 32 6.07 7.72 3.02
CA ILE A 32 5.90 7.60 1.58
C ILE A 32 6.66 8.71 0.86
N ALA A 33 7.63 8.32 0.05
CA ALA A 33 8.42 9.25 -0.75
C ALA A 33 7.75 9.55 -2.09
N ASP A 34 7.08 8.56 -2.67
CA ASP A 34 6.49 8.71 -3.99
C ASP A 34 5.42 7.65 -4.22
N ILE A 35 4.55 7.91 -5.18
CA ILE A 35 3.52 6.97 -5.62
C ILE A 35 3.71 6.77 -7.11
N SER A 36 3.78 5.52 -7.54
CA SER A 36 3.91 5.19 -8.95
C SER A 36 2.90 4.11 -9.32
N VAL A 37 2.72 3.89 -10.62
CA VAL A 37 1.78 2.90 -11.12
C VAL A 37 2.54 1.94 -12.03
N ILE A 38 2.29 0.65 -11.83
CA ILE A 38 2.79 -0.37 -12.76
C ILE A 38 1.60 -1.21 -13.23
N GLU A 39 1.79 -1.88 -14.34
CA GLU A 39 0.76 -2.77 -14.89
C GLU A 39 1.37 -4.15 -15.09
N ILE A 40 0.73 -5.16 -14.50
CA ILE A 40 1.16 -6.55 -14.63
C ILE A 40 -0.05 -7.37 -15.03
N HIS A 41 0.06 -8.12 -16.13
CA HIS A 41 -1.04 -8.97 -16.61
C HIS A 41 -2.36 -8.22 -16.70
N ARG A 42 -2.32 -7.00 -17.23
CA ARG A 42 -3.48 -6.12 -17.41
C ARG A 42 -4.08 -5.62 -16.11
N GLN A 43 -3.39 -5.82 -15.00
CA GLN A 43 -3.80 -5.27 -13.71
C GLN A 43 -2.89 -4.11 -13.34
N LYS A 44 -3.51 -2.99 -12.96
CA LYS A 44 -2.77 -1.82 -12.52
C LYS A 44 -2.57 -1.90 -11.01
N LEU A 45 -1.36 -1.63 -10.58
CA LEU A 45 -1.00 -1.61 -9.18
C LEU A 45 -0.42 -0.25 -8.82
N ILE A 46 -0.82 0.25 -7.66
CA ILE A 46 -0.25 1.49 -7.12
C ILE A 46 0.91 1.08 -6.23
N MET A 47 2.11 1.56 -6.58
CA MET A 47 3.32 1.25 -5.82
C MET A 47 3.63 2.42 -4.91
N LEU A 48 3.78 2.15 -3.61
CA LEU A 48 4.11 3.16 -2.62
C LEU A 48 5.59 3.07 -2.30
N GLN A 49 6.37 4.04 -2.80
CA GLN A 49 7.80 4.10 -2.52
C GLN A 49 7.98 4.72 -1.14
N VAL A 50 8.62 3.99 -0.25
CA VAL A 50 8.82 4.46 1.12
C VAL A 50 10.32 4.63 1.40
N THR A 51 10.62 5.48 2.38
CA THR A 51 12.01 5.76 2.76
C THR A 51 12.60 4.65 3.61
N ASN A 52 11.76 3.79 4.18
CA ASN A 52 12.16 2.75 5.12
C ASN A 52 11.50 1.40 4.78
N PRO A 53 11.73 0.87 3.57
CA PRO A 53 11.03 -0.35 3.14
C PRO A 53 11.29 -1.55 4.04
N GLN A 54 12.50 -1.70 4.55
CA GLN A 54 12.83 -2.85 5.39
C GLN A 54 12.04 -2.84 6.70
N ASP A 55 11.74 -1.65 7.24
CA ASP A 55 10.94 -1.55 8.46
C ASP A 55 9.54 -2.14 8.25
N TYR A 56 8.96 -1.91 7.09
CA TYR A 56 7.63 -2.45 6.77
C TYR A 56 7.66 -3.96 6.59
N ILE A 57 8.74 -4.49 6.08
CA ILE A 57 8.92 -5.93 5.94
C ILE A 57 9.11 -6.57 7.31
N ASP A 58 10.00 -6.01 8.11
CA ASP A 58 10.40 -6.60 9.39
C ASP A 58 9.28 -6.62 10.41
N LYS A 59 8.36 -5.66 10.35
CA LYS A 59 7.26 -5.62 11.31
C LYS A 59 6.17 -6.66 11.07
N GLN A 60 6.21 -7.34 9.92
CA GLN A 60 5.22 -8.36 9.63
C GLN A 60 5.50 -9.61 10.46
N LYS A 61 4.44 -10.16 11.06
CA LYS A 61 4.57 -11.34 11.91
C LYS A 61 4.63 -12.64 11.12
N SER A 62 4.08 -12.63 9.92
CA SER A 62 4.03 -13.81 9.06
C SER A 62 5.30 -13.92 8.24
N GLU A 63 5.96 -15.08 8.32
CA GLU A 63 7.12 -15.36 7.48
C GLU A 63 6.77 -15.30 6.00
N PHE A 64 5.59 -15.79 5.66
CA PHE A 64 5.12 -15.77 4.28
C PHE A 64 5.02 -14.34 3.77
N LYS A 65 4.41 -13.45 4.56
CA LYS A 65 4.33 -12.04 4.19
C LYS A 65 5.70 -11.41 4.04
N ARG A 66 6.61 -11.68 4.97
CA ARG A 66 7.95 -11.12 4.89
C ARG A 66 8.65 -11.53 3.61
N LYS A 67 8.53 -12.81 3.25
CA LYS A 67 9.16 -13.31 2.03
C LYS A 67 8.56 -12.69 0.79
N MET A 68 7.24 -12.55 0.74
CA MET A 68 6.58 -11.94 -0.41
C MET A 68 6.94 -10.47 -0.55
N MET A 69 6.95 -9.75 0.57
CA MET A 69 7.30 -8.34 0.56
C MET A 69 8.77 -8.13 0.19
N GLN A 70 9.66 -9.01 0.68
CA GLN A 70 11.07 -8.93 0.33
C GLN A 70 11.27 -9.15 -1.17
N MET A 71 10.55 -10.10 -1.75
CA MET A 71 10.61 -10.37 -3.17
C MET A 71 10.11 -9.16 -3.97
N ASN A 72 8.99 -8.58 -3.56
CA ASN A 72 8.44 -7.40 -4.23
C ASN A 72 9.41 -6.22 -4.16
N TYR A 73 10.05 -6.05 -3.02
CA TYR A 73 11.04 -5.00 -2.85
C TYR A 73 12.20 -5.19 -3.85
N LYS A 74 12.65 -6.42 -3.98
CA LYS A 74 13.77 -6.73 -4.88
C LYS A 74 13.40 -6.51 -6.34
N VAL A 75 12.17 -6.84 -6.72
CA VAL A 75 11.73 -6.78 -8.12
C VAL A 75 11.24 -5.39 -8.50
N TYR A 76 10.49 -4.73 -7.62
CA TYR A 76 9.79 -3.49 -7.94
C TYR A 76 10.35 -2.25 -7.24
N GLY A 77 11.31 -2.43 -6.35
CA GLY A 77 11.88 -1.29 -5.62
C GLY A 77 11.11 -0.88 -4.38
N THR A 78 10.00 -1.54 -4.09
CA THR A 78 9.24 -1.31 -2.87
C THR A 78 8.44 -2.56 -2.51
N PRO A 79 8.28 -2.84 -1.21
CA PRO A 79 7.45 -3.96 -0.79
C PRO A 79 5.95 -3.65 -0.77
N LEU A 80 5.58 -2.37 -0.95
CA LEU A 80 4.20 -1.93 -0.74
C LEU A 80 3.50 -1.68 -2.06
N SER A 81 2.37 -2.37 -2.26
CA SER A 81 1.55 -2.17 -3.44
C SER A 81 0.07 -2.24 -3.04
N ILE A 82 -0.75 -1.49 -3.76
CA ILE A 82 -2.19 -1.44 -3.51
C ILE A 82 -2.91 -1.61 -4.83
N THR A 83 -4.00 -2.39 -4.80
CA THR A 83 -4.85 -2.58 -5.96
C THR A 83 -6.27 -2.16 -5.62
N SER A 84 -7.04 -1.76 -6.63
CA SER A 84 -8.45 -1.45 -6.44
C SER A 84 -9.33 -2.69 -6.47
N ASN A 85 -8.76 -3.86 -6.78
CA ASN A 85 -9.51 -5.10 -6.83
C ASN A 85 -10.11 -5.40 -5.45
N GLY A 86 -11.42 -5.70 -5.43
CA GLY A 86 -12.12 -5.97 -4.18
C GLY A 86 -12.54 -4.74 -3.41
N LEU A 87 -12.21 -3.55 -3.89
CA LEU A 87 -12.64 -2.29 -3.28
C LEU A 87 -13.80 -1.70 -4.09
N HIS A 88 -14.62 -0.90 -3.42
CA HIS A 88 -15.77 -0.24 -4.07
C HIS A 88 -15.37 1.13 -4.65
N ILE A 89 -14.20 1.19 -5.23
CA ILE A 89 -13.66 2.43 -5.78
C ILE A 89 -12.88 2.09 -7.04
N SER A 90 -12.94 2.96 -8.04
CA SER A 90 -12.19 2.75 -9.27
C SER A 90 -10.69 2.98 -9.02
N PHE A 91 -9.86 2.43 -9.89
CA PHE A 91 -8.42 2.62 -9.80
C PHE A 91 -8.05 4.10 -9.84
N ASP A 92 -8.67 4.84 -10.77
CA ASP A 92 -8.35 6.27 -10.94
C ASP A 92 -8.74 7.08 -9.71
N GLU A 93 -9.89 6.79 -9.10
CA GLU A 93 -10.30 7.47 -7.89
C GLU A 93 -9.36 7.14 -6.72
N LEU A 94 -8.97 5.88 -6.62
CA LEU A 94 -8.06 5.45 -5.56
C LEU A 94 -6.72 6.15 -5.70
N LEU A 95 -6.16 6.17 -6.91
CA LEU A 95 -4.88 6.83 -7.16
C LEU A 95 -4.95 8.32 -6.85
N SER A 96 -6.03 8.96 -7.27
CA SER A 96 -6.24 10.39 -7.02
C SER A 96 -6.34 10.69 -5.53
N THR A 97 -7.10 9.87 -4.81
CA THR A 97 -7.27 10.03 -3.36
C THR A 97 -5.94 9.89 -2.62
N LEU A 98 -5.17 8.87 -2.95
CA LEU A 98 -3.88 8.64 -2.31
C LEU A 98 -2.90 9.76 -2.62
N THR A 99 -2.88 10.22 -3.86
CA THR A 99 -2.00 11.31 -4.27
C THR A 99 -2.35 12.60 -3.54
N ASP A 100 -3.64 12.92 -3.46
CA ASP A 100 -4.10 14.13 -2.76
C ASP A 100 -3.79 14.09 -1.28
N LYS A 101 -4.02 12.95 -0.64
CA LYS A 101 -3.72 12.80 0.78
C LYS A 101 -2.23 12.94 1.07
N LEU A 102 -1.40 12.39 0.20
CA LEU A 102 0.04 12.52 0.36
C LEU A 102 0.47 13.97 0.25
N LYS A 103 -0.09 14.72 -0.70
CA LYS A 103 0.20 16.14 -0.83
C LYS A 103 -0.22 16.92 0.41
N GLU A 104 -1.39 16.63 0.95
CA GLU A 104 -1.88 17.28 2.18
C GLU A 104 -0.92 17.03 3.33
N ALA A 105 -0.42 15.81 3.44
CA ALA A 105 0.44 15.43 4.55
C ALA A 105 1.83 16.07 4.49
N ARG A 106 2.22 16.55 3.31
CA ARG A 106 3.54 17.18 3.11
C ARG A 106 3.55 18.67 3.40
N HIS A 107 2.42 19.24 3.75
CA HIS A 107 2.32 20.68 4.04
C HIS A 107 2.48 20.98 5.51
#